data_d6b593a892fcb3580c7d949b7ece06ef
#
_entry.id   d6b593a892fcb3580c7d949b7ece06ef
#
_cell.length_a   1.000
_cell.length_b   1.000
_cell.length_c   1.000
_cell.angle_alpha   90.00
_cell.angle_beta   90.00
_cell.angle_gamma   90.00
#
_symmetry.space_group_name_H-M   'P 1'
#
loop_
_entity.id
_entity.type
_entity.pdbx_description
1 polymer ?
#
loop_
_entity_poly.entity_id
_entity_poly.type
_entity_poly.pdbx_seq_one_letter_code
_entity_poly.pdbx_strand_id
1 'polypeptide(L)'
;MLPLQMLAMRGGQPCLVHAVGGLLALPLPDTLKTEEGGRVAATVPREHKWLAQTPQMFRLQVLHDALADVASSGISGITDEASAIERLGLKPLLVEGTAQNFKVTYPADFSLAEAVLASRAKALTHKDLA
;
A
#
# COMPACT_ATOMS: atom_id res chain seq x y z
N MET A 1 -0.69 -14.89 -8.43
CA MET A 1 0.61 -15.13 -7.77
C MET A 1 0.85 -13.95 -6.83
N LEU A 2 0.93 -14.19 -5.53
CA LEU A 2 1.13 -13.13 -4.53
C LEU A 2 2.51 -12.49 -4.72
N PRO A 3 2.64 -11.16 -4.56
CA PRO A 3 3.94 -10.52 -4.63
C PRO A 3 4.89 -11.11 -3.59
N LEU A 4 6.10 -11.42 -4.00
CA LEU A 4 7.14 -11.97 -3.11
C LEU A 4 7.36 -11.10 -1.86
N GLN A 5 7.15 -9.79 -1.99
CA GLN A 5 7.27 -8.82 -0.88
C GLN A 5 6.29 -9.07 0.26
N MET A 6 5.08 -9.60 -0.03
CA MET A 6 4.11 -9.96 1.02
C MET A 6 4.50 -11.25 1.76
N LEU A 7 5.40 -12.03 1.17
CA LEU A 7 6.02 -13.21 1.79
C LEU A 7 7.32 -12.83 2.52
N ALA A 8 7.88 -11.64 2.22
CA ALA A 8 9.15 -11.20 2.79
C ALA A 8 8.97 -10.73 4.24
N MET A 9 10.00 -10.94 5.01
CA MET A 9 10.09 -10.66 6.43
C MET A 9 10.54 -9.23 6.71
N ARG A 10 9.77 -8.47 7.48
CA ARG A 10 10.34 -7.45 8.38
C ARG A 10 10.09 -7.90 9.82
N GLY A 11 11.11 -7.92 10.64
CA GLY A 11 11.02 -8.32 12.04
C GLY A 11 10.72 -9.81 12.29
N GLY A 12 11.02 -10.67 11.34
CA GLY A 12 11.00 -12.12 11.54
C GLY A 12 9.70 -12.84 11.20
N GLN A 13 8.61 -12.16 10.84
CA GLN A 13 7.36 -12.82 10.45
C GLN A 13 6.82 -12.39 9.09
N PRO A 14 6.44 -13.33 8.21
CA PRO A 14 5.72 -13.01 6.98
C PRO A 14 4.37 -12.35 7.28
N CYS A 15 3.94 -11.42 6.44
CA CYS A 15 2.63 -10.76 6.55
C CYS A 15 1.48 -11.77 6.68
N LEU A 16 1.57 -12.92 6.01
CA LEU A 16 0.57 -13.99 6.03
C LEU A 16 0.40 -14.68 7.41
N VAL A 17 1.39 -14.64 8.29
CA VAL A 17 1.30 -15.20 9.63
C VAL A 17 1.06 -14.13 10.70
N HIS A 18 1.08 -12.86 10.33
CA HIS A 18 0.74 -11.78 11.24
C HIS A 18 -0.73 -11.88 11.70
N ALA A 19 -1.00 -11.63 12.98
CA ALA A 19 -2.33 -11.81 13.56
C ALA A 19 -3.40 -10.91 12.92
N VAL A 20 -3.02 -9.73 12.44
CA VAL A 20 -3.91 -8.76 11.78
C VAL A 20 -3.81 -8.86 10.27
N GLY A 21 -2.60 -8.90 9.75
CA GLY A 21 -2.27 -8.75 8.33
C GLY A 21 -1.41 -7.53 8.08
N GLY A 22 -1.34 -7.07 6.84
CA GLY A 22 -0.55 -5.92 6.45
C GLY A 22 -0.78 -5.45 5.02
N LEU A 23 -0.07 -4.41 4.64
CA LEU A 23 -0.15 -3.79 3.32
C LEU A 23 1.23 -3.46 2.79
N LEU A 24 1.34 -3.42 1.46
CA LEU A 24 2.50 -2.83 0.82
C LEU A 24 2.47 -1.31 1.00
N ALA A 25 3.62 -0.73 1.27
CA ALA A 25 3.75 0.71 1.38
C ALA A 25 5.16 1.18 1.01
N LEU A 26 5.30 2.46 0.65
CA LEU A 26 6.58 3.11 0.44
C LEU A 26 6.76 4.25 1.43
N PRO A 27 7.96 4.47 1.98
CA PRO A 27 8.28 5.72 2.65
C PRO A 27 7.98 6.90 1.72
N LEU A 28 7.39 7.97 2.25
CA LEU A 28 7.11 9.17 1.47
C LEU A 28 8.41 9.81 0.97
N PRO A 29 8.69 9.82 -0.35
CA PRO A 29 9.98 10.30 -0.86
C PRO A 29 10.06 11.82 -0.93
N ASP A 30 8.93 12.49 -1.21
CA ASP A 30 8.85 13.91 -1.48
C ASP A 30 8.44 14.75 -0.28
N THR A 31 8.62 16.05 -0.38
CA THR A 31 8.12 17.00 0.62
C THR A 31 6.59 17.08 0.56
N LEU A 32 5.94 16.81 1.68
CA LEU A 32 4.49 16.88 1.80
C LEU A 32 4.05 18.31 2.15
N LYS A 33 3.10 18.85 1.39
CA LYS A 33 2.48 20.15 1.63
C LYS A 33 1.00 19.97 1.92
N THR A 34 0.48 20.78 2.83
CA THR A 34 -0.97 21.00 2.93
C THR A 34 -1.36 22.17 2.04
N GLU A 35 -2.59 22.13 1.53
CA GLU A 35 -3.14 23.15 0.64
C GLU A 35 -4.35 23.82 1.31
N GLU A 36 -4.49 25.14 1.11
CA GLU A 36 -5.67 25.91 1.44
C GLU A 36 -5.85 27.01 0.39
N GLY A 37 -7.02 27.04 -0.26
CA GLY A 37 -7.37 28.02 -1.27
C GLY A 37 -6.43 28.09 -2.49
N GLY A 38 -5.90 26.94 -2.93
CA GLY A 38 -4.95 26.83 -4.05
C GLY A 38 -3.52 27.24 -3.71
N ARG A 39 -3.20 27.43 -2.42
CA ARG A 39 -1.87 27.86 -1.97
C ARG A 39 -1.32 26.90 -0.93
N VAL A 40 0.02 26.89 -0.79
CA VAL A 40 0.66 26.12 0.27
C VAL A 40 0.29 26.73 1.63
N ALA A 41 -0.40 25.97 2.48
CA ALA A 41 -0.69 26.35 3.85
C ALA A 41 0.47 25.97 4.79
N ALA A 42 1.02 24.75 4.65
CA ALA A 42 2.13 24.31 5.50
C ALA A 42 2.99 23.22 4.83
N THR A 43 4.20 23.04 5.35
CA THR A 43 5.02 21.86 5.09
C THR A 43 4.81 20.87 6.21
N VAL A 44 4.47 19.63 5.86
CA VAL A 44 4.27 18.54 6.82
C VAL A 44 5.55 17.68 6.87
N PRO A 45 6.10 17.39 8.05
CA PRO A 45 7.22 16.46 8.17
C PRO A 45 6.90 15.10 7.54
N ARG A 46 7.79 14.59 6.68
CA ARG A 46 7.59 13.31 5.98
C ARG A 46 8.07 12.08 6.78
N GLU A 47 8.77 12.31 7.87
CA GLU A 47 9.27 11.26 8.76
C GLU A 47 8.11 10.39 9.25
N HIS A 48 8.29 9.08 9.17
CA HIS A 48 7.29 8.06 9.54
C HIS A 48 5.98 8.12 8.72
N LYS A 49 5.98 8.80 7.57
CA LYS A 49 4.85 8.77 6.64
C LYS A 49 5.11 7.84 5.47
N TRP A 50 4.10 7.07 5.12
CA TRP A 50 4.17 6.03 4.11
C TRP A 50 3.01 6.20 3.12
N LEU A 51 3.29 5.90 1.87
CA LEU A 51 2.29 5.82 0.81
C LEU A 51 1.77 4.39 0.76
N ALA A 52 0.51 4.18 1.12
CA ALA A 52 -0.14 2.88 1.05
C ALA A 52 -0.23 2.41 -0.41
N GLN A 53 0.08 1.13 -0.63
CA GLN A 53 -0.02 0.47 -1.91
C GLN A 53 -0.94 -0.76 -1.80
N THR A 54 -1.30 -1.32 -2.93
CA THR A 54 -1.94 -2.65 -3.02
C THR A 54 -0.90 -3.69 -3.45
N PRO A 55 -1.10 -4.98 -3.09
CA PRO A 55 -2.22 -5.53 -2.34
C PRO A 55 -2.17 -5.20 -0.84
N GLN A 56 -3.34 -5.20 -0.23
CA GLN A 56 -3.54 -5.22 1.22
C GLN A 56 -4.08 -6.60 1.59
N MET A 57 -3.55 -7.22 2.64
CA MET A 57 -3.87 -8.60 3.01
C MET A 57 -4.13 -8.69 4.50
N PHE A 58 -5.31 -9.19 4.87
CA PHE A 58 -5.75 -9.30 6.25
C PHE A 58 -6.32 -10.67 6.54
N ARG A 59 -6.41 -11.01 7.81
CA ARG A 59 -7.19 -12.16 8.25
C ARG A 59 -8.66 -11.91 7.95
N LEU A 60 -9.33 -12.90 7.36
CA LEU A 60 -10.72 -12.75 6.91
C LEU A 60 -11.64 -12.26 8.02
N GLN A 61 -11.54 -12.84 9.22
CA GLN A 61 -12.38 -12.44 10.35
C GLN A 61 -12.11 -10.98 10.77
N VAL A 62 -10.83 -10.58 10.83
CA VAL A 62 -10.44 -9.20 11.18
C VAL A 62 -11.00 -8.20 10.19
N LEU A 63 -10.88 -8.49 8.90
CA LEU A 63 -11.43 -7.63 7.84
C LEU A 63 -12.95 -7.58 7.88
N HIS A 64 -13.61 -8.74 8.05
CA HIS A 64 -15.06 -8.82 8.16
C HIS A 64 -15.58 -7.95 9.32
N ASP A 65 -14.98 -8.08 10.50
CA ASP A 65 -15.42 -7.34 11.69
C ASP A 65 -15.19 -5.84 11.53
N ALA A 66 -14.06 -5.43 10.90
CA ALA A 66 -13.78 -4.05 10.60
C ALA A 66 -14.80 -3.43 9.64
N LEU A 67 -15.15 -4.14 8.56
CA LEU A 67 -16.13 -3.67 7.59
C LEU A 67 -17.55 -3.65 8.17
N ALA A 68 -17.91 -4.61 9.03
CA ALA A 68 -19.19 -4.63 9.73
C ALA A 68 -19.32 -3.42 10.71
N ASP A 69 -18.26 -3.08 11.42
CA ASP A 69 -18.23 -1.89 12.27
C ASP A 69 -18.43 -0.60 11.45
N VAL A 70 -17.74 -0.46 10.35
CA VAL A 70 -17.90 0.69 9.44
C VAL A 70 -19.32 0.77 8.91
N ALA A 71 -19.90 -0.32 8.45
CA ALA A 71 -21.25 -0.37 7.90
C ALA A 71 -22.31 0.01 8.94
N SER A 72 -22.14 -0.41 10.20
CA SER A 72 -23.08 -0.13 11.28
C SER A 72 -22.98 1.30 11.84
N SER A 73 -21.78 1.89 11.79
CA SER A 73 -21.51 3.20 12.40
C SER A 73 -21.86 4.39 11.50
N GLY A 74 -22.08 4.18 10.19
CA GLY A 74 -22.36 5.25 9.21
C GLY A 74 -21.22 6.26 9.04
N ILE A 75 -20.01 5.90 9.46
CA ILE A 75 -18.86 6.82 9.47
C ILE A 75 -18.26 6.93 8.06
N SER A 76 -18.01 8.16 7.65
CA SER A 76 -17.23 8.53 6.47
C SER A 76 -15.74 8.63 6.81
N GLY A 77 -14.87 8.58 5.79
CA GLY A 77 -13.42 8.76 5.95
C GLY A 77 -12.60 7.48 5.89
N ILE A 78 -13.23 6.33 5.63
CA ILE A 78 -12.53 5.10 5.30
C ILE A 78 -12.05 5.18 3.85
N THR A 79 -10.76 5.14 3.63
CA THR A 79 -10.13 5.29 2.31
C THR A 79 -9.65 3.97 1.72
N ASP A 80 -9.38 2.99 2.58
CA ASP A 80 -8.92 1.65 2.20
C ASP A 80 -9.25 0.63 3.31
N GLU A 81 -8.97 -0.64 3.07
CA GLU A 81 -9.24 -1.71 4.03
C GLU A 81 -8.41 -1.57 5.32
N ALA A 82 -7.17 -1.06 5.20
CA ALA A 82 -6.31 -0.84 6.36
C ALA A 82 -6.93 0.19 7.32
N SER A 83 -7.49 1.28 6.80
CA SER A 83 -8.13 2.31 7.63
C SER A 83 -9.36 1.80 8.38
N ALA A 84 -10.11 0.85 7.81
CA ALA A 84 -11.18 0.18 8.52
C ALA A 84 -10.66 -0.65 9.71
N ILE A 85 -9.55 -1.35 9.53
CA ILE A 85 -8.91 -2.16 10.57
C ILE A 85 -8.28 -1.29 11.66
N GLU A 86 -7.65 -0.19 11.29
CA GLU A 86 -7.09 0.80 12.22
C GLU A 86 -8.16 1.38 13.14
N ARG A 87 -9.37 1.56 12.64
CA ARG A 87 -10.51 2.00 13.43
C ARG A 87 -10.86 1.05 14.58
N LEU A 88 -10.63 -0.26 14.44
CA LEU A 88 -10.75 -1.22 15.54
C LEU A 88 -9.59 -1.14 16.54
N GLY A 89 -8.68 -0.18 16.39
CA GLY A 89 -7.48 -0.05 17.23
C GLY A 89 -6.37 -1.04 16.88
N LEU A 90 -6.52 -1.78 15.78
CA LEU A 90 -5.52 -2.72 15.31
C LEU A 90 -4.47 -2.02 14.43
N LYS A 91 -3.28 -2.59 14.36
CA LYS A 91 -2.14 -2.01 13.63
C LYS A 91 -1.65 -2.99 12.56
N PRO A 92 -2.08 -2.82 11.30
CA PRO A 92 -1.54 -3.59 10.19
C PRO A 92 -0.03 -3.43 10.02
N LEU A 93 0.62 -4.47 9.54
CA LEU A 93 2.05 -4.45 9.24
C LEU A 93 2.31 -3.65 7.96
N LEU A 94 3.27 -2.73 7.98
CA LEU A 94 3.81 -2.11 6.77
C LEU A 94 4.89 -3.00 6.17
N VAL A 95 4.68 -3.43 4.93
CA VAL A 95 5.65 -4.20 4.14
C VAL A 95 6.18 -3.29 3.04
N GLU A 96 7.49 -3.14 2.95
CA GLU A 96 8.09 -2.26 1.96
C GLU A 96 7.83 -2.77 0.54
N GLY A 97 7.14 -1.95 -0.24
CA GLY A 97 6.85 -2.16 -1.65
C GLY A 97 7.94 -1.59 -2.56
N THR A 98 7.59 -1.35 -3.80
CA THR A 98 8.50 -0.73 -4.79
C THR A 98 7.79 0.40 -5.52
N ALA A 99 8.56 1.36 -6.06
CA ALA A 99 8.01 2.43 -6.90
C ALA A 99 7.35 1.90 -8.19
N GLN A 100 7.73 0.70 -8.64
CA GLN A 100 7.10 0.05 -9.78
C GLN A 100 5.70 -0.52 -9.49
N ASN A 101 5.29 -0.54 -8.22
CA ASN A 101 3.95 -0.96 -7.80
C ASN A 101 3.05 0.27 -7.61
N PHE A 102 2.99 1.12 -8.61
CA PHE A 102 2.13 2.30 -8.60
C PHE A 102 0.71 1.97 -9.11
N LYS A 103 -0.24 2.76 -8.68
CA LYS A 103 -1.62 2.68 -9.15
C LYS A 103 -1.76 3.42 -10.47
N VAL A 104 -2.29 2.75 -11.50
CA VAL A 104 -2.68 3.41 -12.76
C VAL A 104 -4.01 4.13 -12.51
N THR A 105 -3.99 5.45 -12.52
CA THR A 105 -5.14 6.30 -12.19
C THR A 105 -5.49 7.25 -13.34
N TYR A 106 -4.47 7.79 -14.00
CA TYR A 106 -4.63 8.77 -15.06
C TYR A 106 -4.15 8.22 -16.41
N PRO A 107 -4.61 8.77 -17.55
CA PRO A 107 -4.17 8.34 -18.88
C PRO A 107 -2.65 8.32 -19.07
N ALA A 108 -1.93 9.28 -18.48
CA ALA A 108 -0.47 9.34 -18.56
C ALA A 108 0.23 8.14 -17.89
N ASP A 109 -0.42 7.50 -16.92
CA ASP A 109 0.16 6.37 -16.19
C ASP A 109 0.27 5.11 -17.06
N PHE A 110 -0.51 5.01 -18.14
CA PHE A 110 -0.43 3.86 -19.05
C PHE A 110 0.94 3.71 -19.71
N SER A 111 1.52 4.81 -20.19
CA SER A 111 2.86 4.79 -20.81
C SER A 111 3.93 4.34 -19.80
N LEU A 112 3.80 4.75 -18.54
CA LEU A 112 4.69 4.30 -17.48
C LEU A 112 4.49 2.81 -17.16
N ALA A 113 3.24 2.35 -17.13
CA ALA A 113 2.91 0.93 -16.92
C ALA A 113 3.47 0.04 -18.04
N GLU A 114 3.34 0.46 -19.30
CA GLU A 114 3.92 -0.23 -20.45
C GLU A 114 5.44 -0.33 -20.36
N ALA A 115 6.13 0.75 -20.00
CA ALA A 115 7.58 0.76 -19.82
C ALA A 115 8.02 -0.20 -18.69
N VAL A 116 7.30 -0.24 -17.57
CA VAL A 116 7.58 -1.17 -16.47
C VAL A 116 7.37 -2.61 -16.91
N LEU A 117 6.28 -2.91 -17.61
CA LEU A 117 5.99 -4.27 -18.11
C LEU A 117 7.05 -4.73 -19.12
N ALA A 118 7.45 -3.87 -20.05
CA ALA A 118 8.51 -4.15 -21.02
C ALA A 118 9.86 -4.43 -20.34
N SER A 119 10.19 -3.67 -19.31
CA SER A 119 11.41 -3.89 -18.51
C SER A 119 11.39 -5.25 -17.79
N ARG A 120 10.24 -5.62 -17.20
CA ARG A 120 10.07 -6.91 -16.52
C ARG A 120 10.17 -8.10 -17.50
N ALA A 121 9.59 -7.97 -18.69
CA ALA A 121 9.68 -9.01 -19.73
C ALA A 121 11.14 -9.26 -20.16
N LYS A 122 11.92 -8.18 -20.37
CA LYS A 122 13.36 -8.29 -20.71
C LYS A 122 14.18 -8.97 -19.59
N ALA A 123 13.88 -8.67 -18.33
CA ALA A 123 14.57 -9.29 -17.20
C ALA A 123 14.29 -10.78 -17.06
N LEU A 124 13.08 -11.23 -17.43
CA LEU A 124 12.72 -12.66 -17.44
C LEU A 124 13.47 -13.42 -18.53
N THR A 125 13.53 -12.90 -19.76
CA THR A 125 14.24 -13.53 -20.88
C THR A 125 15.75 -13.64 -20.66
N HIS A 126 16.35 -12.76 -19.86
CA HIS A 126 17.79 -12.84 -19.53
C HIS A 126 18.09 -13.88 -18.44
N LYS A 127 17.11 -14.24 -17.64
CA LYS A 127 17.26 -15.21 -16.54
C LYS A 127 17.15 -16.65 -17.00
N ASP A 128 16.48 -16.88 -18.14
CA ASP A 128 16.32 -18.20 -18.76
C ASP A 128 17.48 -18.58 -19.68
N LEU A 129 18.45 -17.68 -19.87
CA LEU A 129 19.64 -17.88 -20.75
C LEU A 129 20.96 -18.01 -19.96
N ALA A 130 20.93 -18.03 -18.64
CA ALA A 130 22.06 -18.17 -17.72
C ALA A 130 21.94 -19.44 -16.87
#